data_a51c28c61190f53e143e5f42ffb8347c
#
_entry.id   a51c28c61190f53e143e5f42ffb8347c
#
_cell.length_a   1.000
_cell.length_b   1.000
_cell.length_c   1.000
_cell.angle_alpha   90.00
_cell.angle_beta   90.00
_cell.angle_gamma   90.00
#
_symmetry.space_group_name_H-M   'P 1'
#
loop_
_entity.id
_entity.type
_entity.pdbx_description
1 polymer ?
#
loop_
_entity_poly.entity_id
_entity_poly.type
_entity_poly.pdbx_seq_one_letter_code
_entity_poly.pdbx_strand_id
1 'polypeptide(L)'
;MPDSRVPADIRSVIDALPVTEHRARIVEAIRNHRVVIVSGETGSGKTTQLPKFCLEAGRGVRNDRTRRGGLIGHTQPRRIAASSVATRIAEEMGTPLGTDVGYKIRFNEKVSPGTRIKLMTDGILLAESQRDRLLSAYDTLIIDEAHERSLNIDFLLGYLKQLIDGPRRDDLKLIITSATIDAARFAEHFGEPGRPAPVIEVSGRLY
;
A
#
# COMPACT_ATOMS: atom_id res chain seq x y z
N MET A 1 -12.03 14.16 12.49
CA MET A 1 -13.42 14.47 12.09
C MET A 1 -13.74 13.60 10.89
N PRO A 2 -14.83 12.86 10.85
CA PRO A 2 -15.22 12.12 9.65
C PRO A 2 -15.49 13.13 8.53
N ASP A 3 -14.84 12.94 7.40
CA ASP A 3 -14.92 13.85 6.26
C ASP A 3 -16.36 13.87 5.72
N SER A 4 -17.04 15.01 5.82
CA SER A 4 -18.44 15.18 5.40
C SER A 4 -18.68 14.99 3.89
N ARG A 5 -17.62 14.83 3.11
CA ARG A 5 -17.64 14.67 1.66
C ARG A 5 -17.98 13.26 1.20
N VAL A 6 -17.90 12.26 2.08
CA VAL A 6 -18.20 10.86 1.73
C VAL A 6 -19.66 10.55 2.02
N PRO A 7 -20.44 10.01 1.05
CA PRO A 7 -21.83 9.60 1.26
C PRO A 7 -21.98 8.58 2.39
N ALA A 8 -23.12 8.63 3.10
CA ALA A 8 -23.36 7.81 4.28
C ALA A 8 -23.43 6.30 3.96
N ASP A 9 -23.94 5.94 2.79
CA ASP A 9 -23.99 4.57 2.28
C ASP A 9 -22.59 4.00 2.05
N ILE A 10 -21.68 4.79 1.49
CA ILE A 10 -20.28 4.38 1.30
C ILE A 10 -19.58 4.19 2.66
N ARG A 11 -19.84 5.06 3.65
CA ARG A 11 -19.27 4.91 4.99
C ARG A 11 -19.70 3.63 5.66
N SER A 12 -20.99 3.30 5.61
CA SER A 12 -21.51 2.08 6.22
C SER A 12 -20.88 0.81 5.62
N VAL A 13 -20.60 0.81 4.31
CA VAL A 13 -19.90 -0.28 3.64
C VAL A 13 -18.44 -0.37 4.11
N ILE A 14 -17.74 0.76 4.23
CA ILE A 14 -16.35 0.79 4.72
C ILE A 14 -16.26 0.29 6.16
N ASP A 15 -17.16 0.73 7.03
CA ASP A 15 -17.17 0.36 8.45
C ASP A 15 -17.48 -1.14 8.64
N ALA A 16 -18.19 -1.76 7.70
CA ALA A 16 -18.49 -3.19 7.71
C ALA A 16 -17.34 -4.08 7.20
N LEU A 17 -16.28 -3.50 6.60
CA LEU A 17 -15.16 -4.28 6.08
C LEU A 17 -14.33 -4.89 7.23
N PRO A 18 -13.96 -6.18 7.16
CA PRO A 18 -13.18 -6.85 8.21
C PRO A 18 -11.86 -6.12 8.57
N VAL A 19 -11.17 -5.55 7.58
CA VAL A 19 -9.91 -4.82 7.82
C VAL A 19 -10.12 -3.57 8.70
N THR A 20 -11.31 -3.00 8.73
CA THR A 20 -11.62 -1.79 9.50
C THR A 20 -11.61 -2.06 11.01
N GLU A 21 -11.95 -3.28 11.44
CA GLU A 21 -11.85 -3.70 12.85
C GLU A 21 -10.38 -3.66 13.33
N HIS A 22 -9.42 -3.85 12.43
CA HIS A 22 -7.98 -3.84 12.72
C HIS A 22 -7.31 -2.49 12.45
N ARG A 23 -8.06 -1.45 12.07
CA ARG A 23 -7.55 -0.13 11.65
C ARG A 23 -6.53 0.46 12.62
N ALA A 24 -6.87 0.57 13.90
CA ALA A 24 -5.99 1.16 14.90
C ALA A 24 -4.66 0.40 15.01
N ARG A 25 -4.71 -0.93 15.02
CA ARG A 25 -3.53 -1.81 15.09
C ARG A 25 -2.66 -1.69 13.84
N ILE A 26 -3.28 -1.62 12.67
CA ILE A 26 -2.55 -1.46 11.40
C ILE A 26 -1.86 -0.09 11.34
N VAL A 27 -2.57 0.99 11.68
CA VAL A 27 -2.02 2.35 11.69
C VAL A 27 -0.85 2.46 12.66
N GLU A 28 -0.97 1.90 13.86
CA GLU A 28 0.11 1.85 14.84
C GLU A 28 1.31 1.05 14.32
N ALA A 29 1.09 -0.11 13.71
CA ALA A 29 2.15 -0.92 13.13
C ALA A 29 2.89 -0.17 12.02
N ILE A 30 2.17 0.54 11.12
CA ILE A 30 2.77 1.36 10.06
C ILE A 30 3.65 2.48 10.65
N ARG A 31 3.25 3.10 11.75
CA ARG A 31 4.06 4.13 12.44
C ARG A 31 5.36 3.54 13.00
N ASN A 32 5.27 2.41 13.66
CA ASN A 32 6.33 1.87 14.50
C ASN A 32 7.29 0.91 13.77
N HIS A 33 6.88 0.32 12.65
CA HIS A 33 7.68 -0.68 11.92
C HIS A 33 8.00 -0.23 10.51
N ARG A 34 9.13 -0.67 9.97
CA ARG A 34 9.55 -0.44 8.58
C ARG A 34 8.75 -1.29 7.61
N VAL A 35 8.47 -2.52 8.00
CA VAL A 35 7.69 -3.48 7.23
C VAL A 35 6.52 -3.97 8.07
N VAL A 36 5.35 -4.07 7.43
CA VAL A 36 4.14 -4.63 8.03
C VAL A 36 3.53 -5.63 7.03
N ILE A 37 3.23 -6.82 7.51
CA ILE A 37 2.52 -7.84 6.74
C ILE A 37 1.05 -7.80 7.14
N VAL A 38 0.16 -7.67 6.17
CA VAL A 38 -1.29 -7.73 6.40
C VAL A 38 -1.85 -8.91 5.63
N SER A 39 -2.22 -9.95 6.37
CA SER A 39 -2.76 -11.17 5.78
C SER A 39 -4.29 -11.25 5.96
N GLY A 40 -4.93 -11.99 5.10
CA GLY A 40 -6.38 -12.23 5.18
C GLY A 40 -6.99 -12.55 3.82
N GLU A 41 -8.24 -12.97 3.84
CA GLU A 41 -8.97 -13.36 2.64
C GLU A 41 -9.21 -12.20 1.67
N THR A 42 -9.40 -12.55 0.40
CA THR A 42 -9.86 -11.61 -0.64
C THR A 42 -11.24 -11.06 -0.24
N GLY A 43 -11.47 -9.78 -0.47
CA GLY A 43 -12.72 -9.12 -0.09
C GLY A 43 -12.74 -8.56 1.34
N SER A 44 -11.73 -8.80 2.17
CA SER A 44 -11.64 -8.21 3.52
C SER A 44 -11.41 -6.69 3.55
N GLY A 45 -11.24 -6.04 2.39
CA GLY A 45 -11.08 -4.59 2.26
C GLY A 45 -9.63 -4.10 2.31
N LYS A 46 -8.62 -4.97 2.41
CA LYS A 46 -7.19 -4.60 2.48
C LYS A 46 -6.80 -3.62 1.36
N THR A 47 -7.09 -3.98 0.13
CA THR A 47 -6.71 -3.24 -1.08
C THR A 47 -7.22 -1.79 -1.07
N THR A 48 -8.44 -1.54 -0.64
CA THR A 48 -9.02 -0.18 -0.63
C THR A 48 -8.73 0.60 0.64
N GLN A 49 -8.52 -0.06 1.77
CA GLN A 49 -8.37 0.62 3.06
C GLN A 49 -6.92 0.90 3.44
N LEU A 50 -5.97 0.00 3.12
CA LEU A 50 -4.56 0.18 3.51
C LEU A 50 -3.94 1.49 3.03
N PRO A 51 -4.17 1.99 1.79
CA PRO A 51 -3.65 3.30 1.39
C PRO A 51 -4.16 4.45 2.28
N LYS A 52 -5.42 4.37 2.72
CA LYS A 52 -6.01 5.37 3.62
C LYS A 52 -5.43 5.27 5.03
N PHE A 53 -5.17 4.05 5.52
CA PHE A 53 -4.49 3.84 6.80
C PHE A 53 -3.05 4.36 6.78
N CYS A 54 -2.37 4.31 5.63
CA CYS A 54 -1.07 4.96 5.46
C CYS A 54 -1.16 6.48 5.61
N LEU A 55 -2.18 7.12 5.01
CA LEU A 55 -2.42 8.57 5.19
C LEU A 55 -2.66 8.91 6.68
N GLU A 56 -3.45 8.11 7.36
CA GLU A 56 -3.73 8.28 8.81
C GLU A 56 -2.46 8.07 9.66
N ALA A 57 -1.58 7.19 9.25
CA ALA A 57 -0.28 6.99 9.88
C ALA A 57 0.71 8.15 9.63
N GLY A 58 0.30 9.18 8.86
CA GLY A 58 1.13 10.33 8.53
C GLY A 58 2.01 10.14 7.29
N ARG A 59 1.72 9.10 6.46
CA ARG A 59 2.41 8.87 5.19
C ARG A 59 1.73 9.65 4.06
N GLY A 60 2.33 9.69 2.90
CA GLY A 60 1.77 10.43 1.78
C GLY A 60 1.98 11.95 1.90
N VAL A 61 3.00 12.39 2.62
CA VAL A 61 3.38 13.79 2.80
C VAL A 61 4.80 14.01 2.30
N ARG A 62 4.94 14.96 1.38
CA ARG A 62 6.25 15.32 0.84
C ARG A 62 7.19 15.83 1.95
N ASN A 63 8.37 15.24 2.03
CA ASN A 63 9.38 15.68 2.98
C ASN A 63 10.37 16.63 2.30
N ASP A 64 10.20 17.94 2.54
CA ASP A 64 11.05 18.98 1.94
C ASP A 64 12.52 18.91 2.40
N ARG A 65 12.78 18.35 3.60
CA ARG A 65 14.15 18.21 4.13
C ARG A 65 14.95 17.16 3.38
N THR A 66 14.32 16.05 3.00
CA THR A 66 15.00 14.96 2.29
C THR A 66 14.92 15.09 0.78
N ARG A 67 14.14 16.04 0.26
CA ARG A 67 13.77 16.18 -1.16
C ARG A 67 13.14 14.93 -1.76
N ARG A 68 12.66 13.99 -0.90
CA ARG A 68 11.97 12.78 -1.31
C ARG A 68 10.48 13.06 -1.38
N GLY A 69 9.84 12.49 -2.39
CA GLY A 69 8.39 12.59 -2.54
C GLY A 69 7.66 11.86 -1.42
N GLY A 70 6.42 12.23 -1.20
CA GLY A 70 5.53 11.60 -0.23
C GLY A 70 4.45 10.77 -0.89
N LEU A 71 4.76 10.00 -1.95
CA LEU A 71 3.80 9.12 -2.59
C LEU A 71 3.64 7.82 -1.80
N ILE A 72 2.41 7.39 -1.63
CA ILE A 72 2.05 6.02 -1.30
C ILE A 72 1.85 5.29 -2.62
N GLY A 73 2.80 4.42 -2.99
CA GLY A 73 2.68 3.56 -4.16
C GLY A 73 1.96 2.27 -3.80
N HIS A 74 1.01 1.85 -4.62
CA HIS A 74 0.26 0.62 -4.39
C HIS A 74 0.22 -0.20 -5.66
N THR A 75 0.85 -1.38 -5.64
CA THR A 75 0.89 -2.26 -6.80
C THR A 75 -0.36 -3.13 -6.89
N GLN A 76 -0.74 -3.42 -8.12
CA GLN A 76 -1.81 -4.35 -8.45
C GLN A 76 -1.33 -5.29 -9.57
N PRO A 77 -1.66 -6.59 -9.54
CA PRO A 77 -1.19 -7.51 -10.56
C PRO A 77 -1.78 -7.22 -11.95
N ARG A 78 -2.96 -6.62 -12.02
CA ARG A 78 -3.69 -6.37 -13.26
C ARG A 78 -3.98 -4.89 -13.49
N ARG A 79 -3.89 -4.45 -14.76
CA ARG A 79 -4.12 -3.05 -15.15
C ARG A 79 -5.52 -2.55 -14.80
N ILE A 80 -6.55 -3.39 -15.06
CA ILE A 80 -7.95 -3.06 -14.75
C ILE A 80 -8.12 -2.90 -13.24
N ALA A 81 -7.51 -3.77 -12.44
CA ALA A 81 -7.55 -3.64 -10.98
C ALA A 81 -6.93 -2.32 -10.53
N ALA A 82 -5.75 -1.95 -11.04
CA ALA A 82 -5.11 -0.69 -10.67
C ALA A 82 -6.00 0.54 -10.91
N SER A 83 -6.67 0.62 -12.06
CA SER A 83 -7.55 1.75 -12.37
C SER A 83 -8.87 1.72 -11.60
N SER A 84 -9.50 0.55 -11.45
CA SER A 84 -10.78 0.43 -10.73
C SER A 84 -10.63 0.63 -9.23
N VAL A 85 -9.55 0.09 -8.63
CA VAL A 85 -9.24 0.32 -7.22
C VAL A 85 -8.92 1.79 -6.96
N ALA A 86 -8.17 2.47 -7.86
CA ALA A 86 -7.92 3.89 -7.75
C ALA A 86 -9.22 4.71 -7.76
N THR A 87 -10.14 4.38 -8.69
CA THR A 87 -11.45 5.02 -8.74
C THR A 87 -12.22 4.81 -7.45
N ARG A 88 -12.26 3.59 -6.96
CA ARG A 88 -12.96 3.24 -5.72
C ARG A 88 -12.39 3.98 -4.50
N ILE A 89 -11.07 4.04 -4.35
CA ILE A 89 -10.43 4.79 -3.26
C ILE A 89 -10.74 6.29 -3.37
N ALA A 90 -10.71 6.87 -4.57
CA ALA A 90 -11.05 8.27 -4.79
C ALA A 90 -12.51 8.58 -4.39
N GLU A 91 -13.48 7.71 -4.77
CA GLU A 91 -14.87 7.79 -4.34
C GLU A 91 -15.00 7.71 -2.81
N GLU A 92 -14.34 6.75 -2.19
CA GLU A 92 -14.35 6.57 -0.74
C GLU A 92 -13.68 7.72 0.02
N MET A 93 -12.80 8.48 -0.62
CA MET A 93 -12.19 9.70 -0.08
C MET A 93 -12.95 10.98 -0.43
N GLY A 94 -14.00 10.88 -1.25
CA GLY A 94 -14.77 12.04 -1.72
C GLY A 94 -13.95 13.01 -2.56
N THR A 95 -12.97 12.51 -3.34
CA THR A 95 -12.08 13.33 -4.18
C THR A 95 -12.13 12.87 -5.64
N PRO A 96 -11.96 13.79 -6.61
CA PRO A 96 -11.87 13.41 -8.01
C PRO A 96 -10.64 12.52 -8.27
N LEU A 97 -10.81 11.50 -9.12
CA LEU A 97 -9.69 10.66 -9.56
C LEU A 97 -8.66 11.49 -10.35
N GLY A 98 -7.39 11.37 -9.96
CA GLY A 98 -6.28 12.14 -10.51
C GLY A 98 -5.86 13.33 -9.64
N THR A 99 -6.56 13.58 -8.51
CA THR A 99 -6.16 14.57 -7.50
C THR A 99 -5.36 13.89 -6.38
N ASP A 100 -5.99 13.60 -5.23
CA ASP A 100 -5.31 12.88 -4.13
C ASP A 100 -4.99 11.44 -4.47
N VAL A 101 -5.84 10.79 -5.26
CA VAL A 101 -5.70 9.40 -5.72
C VAL A 101 -5.59 9.37 -7.23
N GLY A 102 -4.56 8.68 -7.70
CA GLY A 102 -4.35 8.49 -9.13
C GLY A 102 -3.84 7.09 -9.46
N TYR A 103 -3.65 6.82 -10.73
CA TYR A 103 -3.07 5.57 -11.19
C TYR A 103 -2.12 5.77 -12.36
N LYS A 104 -1.22 4.80 -12.54
CA LYS A 104 -0.36 4.68 -13.72
C LYS A 104 -0.31 3.23 -14.18
N ILE A 105 -0.74 3.01 -15.40
CA ILE A 105 -0.65 1.73 -16.08
C ILE A 105 0.00 1.93 -17.46
N ARG A 106 0.32 0.85 -18.15
CA ARG A 106 0.93 0.96 -19.48
C ARG A 106 0.01 1.73 -20.43
N PHE A 107 0.50 2.83 -21.00
CA PHE A 107 -0.19 3.74 -21.93
C PHE A 107 -1.33 4.58 -21.34
N ASN A 108 -1.55 4.56 -20.03
CA ASN A 108 -2.55 5.42 -19.41
C ASN A 108 -2.12 5.81 -18.00
N GLU A 109 -2.21 7.11 -17.70
CA GLU A 109 -1.98 7.62 -16.36
C GLU A 109 -2.95 8.74 -16.03
N LYS A 110 -3.33 8.81 -14.77
CA LYS A 110 -4.17 9.86 -14.22
C LYS A 110 -3.65 10.25 -12.85
N VAL A 111 -2.64 11.11 -12.85
CA VAL A 111 -1.95 11.62 -11.66
C VAL A 111 -1.75 13.13 -11.79
N SER A 112 -1.59 13.82 -10.68
CA SER A 112 -1.28 15.24 -10.60
C SER A 112 -0.14 15.49 -9.61
N PRO A 113 0.41 16.71 -9.54
CA PRO A 113 1.39 17.07 -8.51
C PRO A 113 0.88 16.92 -7.07
N GLY A 114 -0.45 16.95 -6.87
CA GLY A 114 -1.12 16.74 -5.59
C GLY A 114 -1.41 15.28 -5.25
N THR A 115 -1.14 14.35 -6.15
CA THR A 115 -1.43 12.93 -5.90
C THR A 115 -0.60 12.41 -4.73
N ARG A 116 -1.29 11.78 -3.78
CA ARG A 116 -0.72 11.19 -2.56
C ARG A 116 -0.73 9.66 -2.58
N ILE A 117 -1.75 9.06 -3.22
CA ILE A 117 -1.89 7.63 -3.44
C ILE A 117 -1.82 7.34 -4.93
N LYS A 118 -0.86 6.54 -5.35
CA LYS A 118 -0.69 6.17 -6.76
C LYS A 118 -0.78 4.65 -6.92
N LEU A 119 -1.83 4.20 -7.58
CA LEU A 119 -2.00 2.80 -7.96
C LEU A 119 -1.23 2.53 -9.26
N MET A 120 -0.65 1.35 -9.36
CA MET A 120 0.10 0.95 -10.55
C MET A 120 0.18 -0.56 -10.67
N THR A 121 0.58 -1.06 -11.83
CA THR A 121 0.95 -2.48 -11.94
C THR A 121 2.38 -2.71 -11.45
N ASP A 122 2.70 -3.95 -11.04
CA ASP A 122 4.04 -4.35 -10.60
C ASP A 122 5.09 -4.00 -11.65
N GLY A 123 4.78 -4.22 -12.94
CA GLY A 123 5.67 -3.86 -14.06
C GLY A 123 5.94 -2.37 -14.19
N ILE A 124 5.03 -1.50 -13.78
CA ILE A 124 5.26 -0.04 -13.74
C ILE A 124 6.23 0.31 -12.62
N LEU A 125 6.05 -0.23 -11.42
CA LEU A 125 6.97 0.01 -10.31
C LEU A 125 8.38 -0.52 -10.64
N LEU A 126 8.46 -1.68 -11.28
CA LEU A 126 9.71 -2.24 -11.76
C LEU A 126 10.40 -1.32 -12.79
N ALA A 127 9.65 -0.76 -13.75
CA ALA A 127 10.20 0.18 -14.72
C ALA A 127 10.66 1.51 -14.05
N GLU A 128 9.97 1.96 -13.02
CA GLU A 128 10.37 3.14 -12.24
C GLU A 128 11.65 2.88 -11.44
N SER A 129 11.84 1.69 -10.88
CA SER A 129 13.07 1.33 -10.16
C SER A 129 14.32 1.30 -11.05
N GLN A 130 14.16 1.09 -12.36
CA GLN A 130 15.27 1.18 -13.31
C GLN A 130 15.72 2.63 -13.56
N ARG A 131 14.80 3.60 -13.45
CA ARG A 131 15.07 5.03 -13.66
C ARG A 131 15.52 5.73 -12.38
N ASP A 132 14.88 5.39 -11.28
CA ASP A 132 15.20 5.87 -9.95
C ASP A 132 15.42 4.67 -9.02
N ARG A 133 16.69 4.32 -8.86
CA ARG A 133 17.10 3.17 -8.04
C ARG A 133 16.72 3.30 -6.56
N LEU A 134 16.45 4.47 -6.08
CA LEU A 134 16.02 4.68 -4.70
C LEU A 134 14.51 4.75 -4.55
N LEU A 135 13.75 4.74 -5.66
CA LEU A 135 12.31 4.97 -5.66
C LEU A 135 11.94 6.20 -4.82
N SER A 136 12.70 7.29 -5.04
CA SER A 136 12.71 8.51 -4.20
C SER A 136 11.37 9.22 -4.15
N ALA A 137 10.48 8.99 -5.14
CA ALA A 137 9.13 9.54 -5.16
C ALA A 137 8.24 8.98 -4.03
N TYR A 138 8.58 7.81 -3.49
CA TYR A 138 7.73 7.08 -2.54
C TYR A 138 8.27 7.18 -1.12
N ASP A 139 7.37 7.40 -0.17
CA ASP A 139 7.62 7.22 1.26
C ASP A 139 7.05 5.90 1.78
N THR A 140 6.08 5.35 1.07
CA THR A 140 5.43 4.09 1.41
C THR A 140 5.13 3.29 0.13
N LEU A 141 5.39 2.00 0.17
CA LEU A 141 5.01 1.07 -0.89
C LEU A 141 4.14 -0.04 -0.33
N ILE A 142 3.05 -0.33 -1.04
CA ILE A 142 2.15 -1.45 -0.75
C ILE A 142 2.30 -2.43 -1.91
N ILE A 143 2.78 -3.64 -1.63
CA ILE A 143 2.82 -4.75 -2.57
C ILE A 143 1.62 -5.63 -2.28
N ASP A 144 0.61 -5.51 -3.14
CA ASP A 144 -0.66 -6.22 -2.97
C ASP A 144 -0.61 -7.61 -3.62
N GLU A 145 -1.33 -8.55 -3.01
CA GLU A 145 -1.44 -9.94 -3.46
C GLU A 145 -0.07 -10.63 -3.67
N ALA A 146 0.88 -10.37 -2.77
CA ALA A 146 2.26 -10.88 -2.90
C ALA A 146 2.36 -12.41 -3.01
N HIS A 147 1.33 -13.14 -2.60
CA HIS A 147 1.23 -14.60 -2.74
C HIS A 147 1.01 -15.07 -4.19
N GLU A 148 0.63 -14.20 -5.13
CA GLU A 148 0.55 -14.55 -6.54
C GLU A 148 1.92 -14.91 -7.15
N ARG A 149 3.02 -14.50 -6.50
CA ARG A 149 4.40 -14.90 -6.82
C ARG A 149 4.76 -14.75 -8.30
N SER A 150 4.31 -13.67 -8.94
CA SER A 150 4.77 -13.35 -10.30
C SER A 150 6.26 -13.00 -10.28
N LEU A 151 6.94 -13.19 -11.42
CA LEU A 151 8.35 -12.82 -11.57
C LEU A 151 8.62 -11.35 -11.18
N ASN A 152 7.70 -10.45 -11.52
CA ASN A 152 7.81 -9.03 -11.15
C ASN A 152 7.71 -8.83 -9.64
N ILE A 153 6.75 -9.49 -8.98
CA ILE A 153 6.58 -9.43 -7.51
C ILE A 153 7.83 -9.97 -6.82
N ASP A 154 8.32 -11.13 -7.20
CA ASP A 154 9.51 -11.74 -6.57
C ASP A 154 10.75 -10.85 -6.73
N PHE A 155 10.96 -10.27 -7.92
CA PHE A 155 12.03 -9.32 -8.14
C PHE A 155 11.87 -8.06 -7.27
N LEU A 156 10.67 -7.46 -7.26
CA LEU A 156 10.38 -6.27 -6.45
C LEU A 156 10.59 -6.52 -4.96
N LEU A 157 10.14 -7.65 -4.44
CA LEU A 157 10.35 -8.00 -3.03
C LEU A 157 11.83 -8.08 -2.67
N GLY A 158 12.64 -8.75 -3.49
CA GLY A 158 14.10 -8.80 -3.29
C GLY A 158 14.76 -7.42 -3.38
N TYR A 159 14.33 -6.60 -4.34
CA TYR A 159 14.82 -5.25 -4.52
C TYR A 159 14.45 -4.32 -3.35
N LEU A 160 13.19 -4.36 -2.93
CA LEU A 160 12.71 -3.58 -1.80
C LEU A 160 13.37 -3.98 -0.48
N LYS A 161 13.67 -5.27 -0.29
CA LYS A 161 14.46 -5.74 0.85
C LYS A 161 15.82 -5.05 0.91
N GLN A 162 16.53 -4.96 -0.22
CA GLN A 162 17.82 -4.25 -0.27
C GLN A 162 17.68 -2.76 0.04
N LEU A 163 16.61 -2.11 -0.41
CA LEU A 163 16.37 -0.69 -0.11
C LEU A 163 16.13 -0.44 1.38
N ILE A 164 15.25 -1.24 2.01
CA ILE A 164 14.88 -1.05 3.43
C ILE A 164 15.95 -1.53 4.41
N ASP A 165 16.84 -2.42 3.99
CA ASP A 165 18.00 -2.81 4.82
C ASP A 165 19.20 -1.87 4.62
N GLY A 166 19.17 -1.05 3.59
CA GLY A 166 20.24 -0.17 3.16
C GLY A 166 19.83 1.31 3.07
N PRO A 167 19.86 1.90 1.86
CA PRO A 167 19.80 3.35 1.69
C PRO A 167 18.44 4.00 2.03
N ARG A 168 17.39 3.21 2.20
CA ARG A 168 16.04 3.68 2.52
C ARG A 168 15.52 3.15 3.87
N ARG A 169 16.46 2.73 4.74
CA ARG A 169 16.14 2.11 6.04
C ARG A 169 15.25 2.97 6.92
N ASP A 170 15.47 4.26 6.95
CA ASP A 170 14.85 5.15 7.94
C ASP A 170 13.62 5.90 7.41
N ASP A 171 13.36 5.85 6.11
CA ASP A 171 12.32 6.69 5.51
C ASP A 171 11.29 5.94 4.65
N LEU A 172 11.61 4.76 4.11
CA LEU A 172 10.67 3.95 3.33
C LEU A 172 9.90 2.98 4.23
N LYS A 173 8.59 2.98 4.09
CA LYS A 173 7.71 1.96 4.66
C LYS A 173 7.29 0.96 3.60
N LEU A 174 7.23 -0.30 3.96
CA LEU A 174 6.76 -1.38 3.10
C LEU A 174 5.60 -2.11 3.76
N ILE A 175 4.50 -2.22 3.03
CA ILE A 175 3.35 -3.02 3.44
C ILE A 175 3.20 -4.13 2.42
N ILE A 176 3.09 -5.36 2.88
CA ILE A 176 2.90 -6.53 2.03
C ILE A 176 1.56 -7.14 2.38
N THR A 177 0.67 -7.26 1.40
CA THR A 177 -0.54 -8.05 1.59
C THR A 177 -0.36 -9.44 1.03
N SER A 178 -0.91 -10.42 1.70
CA SER A 178 -0.81 -11.82 1.30
C SER A 178 -2.03 -12.61 1.77
N ALA A 179 -2.27 -13.76 1.15
CA ALA A 179 -3.08 -14.79 1.76
C ALA A 179 -2.39 -15.31 3.04
N THR A 180 -3.17 -15.88 3.95
CA THR A 180 -2.72 -16.26 5.30
C THR A 180 -1.51 -17.20 5.31
N ILE A 181 -1.46 -18.14 4.35
CA ILE A 181 -0.46 -19.23 4.33
C ILE A 181 0.99 -18.73 4.13
N ASP A 182 1.20 -17.61 3.47
CA ASP A 182 2.53 -17.09 3.14
C ASP A 182 3.00 -15.96 4.09
N ALA A 183 2.14 -15.49 4.97
CA ALA A 183 2.41 -14.32 5.81
C ALA A 183 3.63 -14.52 6.72
N ALA A 184 3.79 -15.70 7.31
CA ALA A 184 4.92 -16.02 8.18
C ALA A 184 6.27 -15.97 7.42
N ARG A 185 6.31 -16.49 6.20
CA ARG A 185 7.50 -16.46 5.34
C ARG A 185 7.93 -15.03 4.99
N PHE A 186 6.96 -14.18 4.66
CA PHE A 186 7.24 -12.76 4.43
C PHE A 186 7.72 -12.06 5.71
N ALA A 187 7.12 -12.38 6.86
CA ALA A 187 7.51 -11.80 8.14
C ALA A 187 8.97 -12.15 8.51
N GLU A 188 9.37 -13.39 8.33
CA GLU A 188 10.76 -13.84 8.54
C GLU A 188 11.71 -13.16 7.55
N HIS A 189 11.36 -13.15 6.25
CA HIS A 189 12.22 -12.58 5.21
C HIS A 189 12.46 -11.08 5.39
N PHE A 190 11.43 -10.34 5.78
CA PHE A 190 11.50 -8.88 5.95
C PHE A 190 11.79 -8.42 7.38
N GLY A 191 11.86 -9.34 8.32
CA GLY A 191 12.25 -9.10 9.70
C GLY A 191 13.73 -8.80 9.88
N GLU A 192 14.10 -8.47 11.09
CA GLU A 192 15.49 -8.43 11.57
C GLU A 192 15.88 -9.82 12.10
N PRO A 193 17.18 -10.15 12.18
CA PRO A 193 17.61 -11.43 12.73
C PRO A 193 17.00 -11.70 14.11
N GLY A 194 16.22 -12.79 14.22
CA GLY A 194 15.51 -13.16 15.44
C GLY A 194 14.27 -12.32 15.78
N ARG A 195 13.86 -11.38 14.91
CA ARG A 195 12.69 -10.53 15.11
C ARG A 195 11.91 -10.37 13.80
N PRO A 196 10.93 -11.25 13.52
CA PRO A 196 10.15 -11.17 12.31
C PRO A 196 9.36 -9.85 12.23
N ALA A 197 9.04 -9.43 11.01
CA ALA A 197 8.16 -8.28 10.80
C ALA A 197 6.76 -8.58 11.36
N PRO A 198 6.03 -7.57 11.89
CA PRO A 198 4.70 -7.79 12.43
C PRO A 198 3.73 -8.28 11.36
N VAL A 199 2.94 -9.28 11.74
CA VAL A 199 1.83 -9.82 10.95
C VAL A 199 0.52 -9.41 11.60
N ILE A 200 -0.39 -8.84 10.80
CA ILE A 200 -1.76 -8.54 11.21
C ILE A 200 -2.69 -9.37 10.35
N GLU A 201 -3.34 -10.33 10.98
CA GLU A 201 -4.33 -11.18 10.33
C GLU A 201 -5.69 -10.49 10.38
N VAL A 202 -6.29 -10.35 9.21
CA VAL A 202 -7.63 -9.82 9.00
C VAL A 202 -8.53 -11.01 8.69
N SER A 203 -9.23 -11.51 9.69
CA SER A 203 -10.18 -12.59 9.52
C SER A 203 -11.40 -12.09 8.75
N GLY A 204 -11.80 -12.79 7.70
CA GLY A 204 -13.13 -12.61 7.10
C GLY A 204 -14.21 -13.02 8.11
N ARG A 205 -15.34 -12.31 8.15
CA ARG A 205 -16.53 -12.86 8.82
C ARG A 205 -17.00 -14.05 8.00
N LEU A 206 -16.89 -15.25 8.53
CA LEU A 206 -17.62 -16.41 8.01
C LEU A 206 -19.11 -16.15 8.30
N TYR A 207 -19.88 -15.92 7.25
CA TYR A 207 -21.34 -15.93 7.28
C TYR A 207 -21.83 -17.34 6.95
#